data_a511656f78d0908b697c9ec08adbf459
#
_entry.id   a511656f78d0908b697c9ec08adbf459
#
_cell.length_a   1.000
_cell.length_b   1.000
_cell.length_c   1.000
_cell.angle_alpha   90.00
_cell.angle_beta   90.00
_cell.angle_gamma   90.00
#
_symmetry.space_group_name_H-M   'P 1'
#
loop_
_entity.id
_entity.type
_entity.pdbx_description
1 polymer ?
#
loop_
_entity_poly.entity_id
_entity_poly.type
_entity_poly.pdbx_seq_one_letter_code
_entity_poly.pdbx_strand_id
1 'polypeptide(L)'
;IGSMIVFILLIFVILTFYYANKLSQQLKPILKVTEKISQQDLDFQTYQSTIKEFNQVLSGLDHMRVALRESLMENWKAEQDKQNQISALTHDLKTPLTVARGNAELLAMTSLDAEQTDLLEHFQKGIAQVDAYVKELSELNKTSLKKTLTLEEVPVKEFVEDIYDQTLSLAQTKQINVAFDKKDIKKAIIGHWDRTLLNRAFMNIVSNAVEHTPSGSQLLLTARVEEDEFKFICLDSGPGFSLESLEKATQLFYQDDKSRQSRNHSGLGLTIANDIIHLHHGSLALANDNGTGGAKVTIILPL
;
A
#
# COMPACT_ATOMS: atom_id res chain seq x y z
N ILE A 1 -5.14 60.62 -47.87
CA ILE A 1 -4.26 60.22 -46.75
C ILE A 1 -5.03 59.31 -45.76
N GLY A 2 -6.25 59.61 -45.31
CA GLY A 2 -7.02 58.81 -44.40
C GLY A 2 -7.34 57.39 -44.90
N SER A 3 -7.73 57.22 -46.15
CA SER A 3 -8.05 55.91 -46.75
C SER A 3 -6.81 54.98 -46.83
N MET A 4 -5.64 55.51 -47.05
CA MET A 4 -4.38 54.78 -47.12
C MET A 4 -3.97 54.26 -45.72
N ILE A 5 -4.17 55.07 -44.69
CA ILE A 5 -3.91 54.67 -43.28
C ILE A 5 -4.84 53.51 -42.85
N VAL A 6 -6.14 53.60 -43.17
CA VAL A 6 -7.12 52.55 -42.89
C VAL A 6 -6.76 51.24 -43.61
N PHE A 7 -6.33 51.31 -44.86
CA PHE A 7 -5.90 50.13 -45.62
C PHE A 7 -4.66 49.47 -45.05
N ILE A 8 -3.66 50.24 -44.58
CA ILE A 8 -2.45 49.75 -43.94
C ILE A 8 -2.82 49.05 -42.61
N LEU A 9 -3.70 49.67 -41.79
CA LEU A 9 -4.18 49.08 -40.55
C LEU A 9 -4.92 47.76 -40.79
N LEU A 10 -5.75 47.68 -41.82
CA LEU A 10 -6.47 46.46 -42.17
C LEU A 10 -5.52 45.31 -42.55
N ILE A 11 -4.51 45.61 -43.40
CA ILE A 11 -3.47 44.63 -43.74
C ILE A 11 -2.71 44.17 -42.49
N PHE A 12 -2.36 45.08 -41.59
CA PHE A 12 -1.66 44.75 -40.33
C PHE A 12 -2.49 43.81 -39.46
N VAL A 13 -3.79 44.07 -39.30
CA VAL A 13 -4.71 43.23 -38.55
C VAL A 13 -4.81 41.82 -39.16
N ILE A 14 -4.96 41.73 -40.49
CA ILE A 14 -5.03 40.45 -41.20
C ILE A 14 -3.74 39.66 -41.05
N LEU A 15 -2.58 40.28 -41.19
CA LEU A 15 -1.29 39.63 -41.02
C LEU A 15 -1.09 39.15 -39.56
N THR A 16 -1.44 39.99 -38.58
CA THR A 16 -1.36 39.64 -37.18
C THR A 16 -2.23 38.41 -36.86
N PHE A 17 -3.47 38.41 -37.34
CA PHE A 17 -4.39 37.30 -37.16
C PHE A 17 -3.90 36.01 -37.84
N TYR A 18 -3.36 36.12 -39.05
CA TYR A 18 -2.77 35.00 -39.79
C TYR A 18 -1.59 34.38 -39.03
N TYR A 19 -0.64 35.20 -38.55
CA TYR A 19 0.53 34.72 -37.83
C TYR A 19 0.16 34.20 -36.43
N ALA A 20 -0.76 34.82 -35.72
CA ALA A 20 -1.26 34.37 -34.44
C ALA A 20 -1.91 32.98 -34.57
N ASN A 21 -2.74 32.77 -35.59
CA ASN A 21 -3.38 31.47 -35.84
C ASN A 21 -2.35 30.38 -36.21
N LYS A 22 -1.38 30.72 -37.05
CA LYS A 22 -0.28 29.84 -37.44
C LYS A 22 0.56 29.43 -36.22
N LEU A 23 0.88 30.35 -35.31
CA LEU A 23 1.62 30.10 -34.08
C LEU A 23 0.81 29.21 -33.12
N SER A 24 -0.47 29.49 -32.93
CA SER A 24 -1.38 28.71 -32.13
C SER A 24 -1.48 27.26 -32.61
N GLN A 25 -1.52 27.01 -33.91
CA GLN A 25 -1.53 25.66 -34.47
C GLN A 25 -0.24 24.88 -34.17
N GLN A 26 0.90 25.56 -34.13
CA GLN A 26 2.20 24.93 -33.84
C GLN A 26 2.42 24.66 -32.32
N LEU A 27 1.66 25.33 -31.44
CA LEU A 27 1.67 25.04 -29.99
C LEU A 27 0.87 23.79 -29.62
N LYS A 28 -0.18 23.45 -30.39
CA LYS A 28 -1.04 22.28 -30.09
C LYS A 28 -0.28 20.95 -29.92
N PRO A 29 0.70 20.59 -30.77
CA PRO A 29 1.49 19.38 -30.59
C PRO A 29 2.24 19.37 -29.27
N ILE A 30 2.82 20.49 -28.83
CA ILE A 30 3.56 20.61 -27.57
C ILE A 30 2.63 20.32 -26.38
N LEU A 31 1.45 20.98 -26.36
CA LEU A 31 0.44 20.77 -25.31
C LEU A 31 -0.02 19.30 -25.27
N LYS A 32 -0.26 18.69 -26.43
CA LYS A 32 -0.67 17.28 -26.53
C LYS A 32 0.40 16.32 -26.03
N VAL A 33 1.67 16.57 -26.33
CA VAL A 33 2.80 15.76 -25.80
C VAL A 33 2.89 15.90 -24.30
N THR A 34 2.80 17.11 -23.75
CA THR A 34 2.85 17.36 -22.31
C THR A 34 1.70 16.68 -21.57
N GLU A 35 0.49 16.74 -22.11
CA GLU A 35 -0.69 16.09 -21.56
C GLU A 35 -0.51 14.56 -21.52
N LYS A 36 -0.05 13.96 -22.64
CA LYS A 36 0.21 12.51 -22.68
C LYS A 36 1.27 12.08 -21.67
N ILE A 37 2.38 12.81 -21.57
CA ILE A 37 3.43 12.52 -20.58
C ILE A 37 2.87 12.63 -19.15
N SER A 38 2.05 13.64 -18.87
CA SER A 38 1.42 13.80 -17.53
C SER A 38 0.46 12.67 -17.18
N GLN A 39 -0.18 12.07 -18.18
CA GLN A 39 -1.05 10.89 -18.03
C GLN A 39 -0.29 9.55 -18.07
N GLN A 40 1.05 9.59 -18.10
CA GLN A 40 1.92 8.41 -18.24
C GLN A 40 1.68 7.60 -19.52
N ASP A 41 1.00 8.17 -20.52
CA ASP A 41 0.94 7.61 -21.87
C ASP A 41 2.24 7.96 -22.60
N LEU A 42 3.21 7.05 -22.57
CA LEU A 42 4.54 7.23 -23.17
C LEU A 42 4.67 6.52 -24.53
N ASP A 43 3.62 5.85 -25.01
CA ASP A 43 3.64 5.07 -26.26
C ASP A 43 2.98 5.84 -27.39
N PHE A 44 3.64 6.92 -27.84
CA PHE A 44 3.19 7.71 -28.98
C PHE A 44 4.37 8.12 -29.86
N GLN A 45 4.05 8.42 -31.12
CA GLN A 45 5.04 8.92 -32.08
C GLN A 45 5.34 10.40 -31.84
N THR A 46 6.59 10.78 -32.05
CA THR A 46 7.08 12.16 -31.90
C THR A 46 6.40 13.08 -32.90
N TYR A 47 5.96 14.23 -32.44
CA TYR A 47 5.45 15.29 -33.30
C TYR A 47 6.58 16.17 -33.84
N GLN A 48 6.39 16.70 -35.05
CA GLN A 48 7.33 17.62 -35.64
C GLN A 48 6.64 18.96 -35.91
N SER A 49 7.39 20.05 -35.80
CA SER A 49 6.97 21.42 -36.11
C SER A 49 7.79 21.96 -37.26
N THR A 50 7.21 22.88 -38.03
CA THR A 50 7.93 23.62 -39.08
C THR A 50 8.78 24.77 -38.50
N ILE A 51 8.62 25.10 -37.22
CA ILE A 51 9.36 26.14 -36.51
C ILE A 51 10.49 25.49 -35.73
N LYS A 52 11.73 25.94 -35.98
CA LYS A 52 12.95 25.37 -35.42
C LYS A 52 12.95 25.33 -33.86
N GLU A 53 12.50 26.43 -33.26
CA GLU A 53 12.42 26.55 -31.79
C GLU A 53 11.43 25.58 -31.19
N PHE A 54 10.31 25.33 -31.84
CA PHE A 54 9.32 24.34 -31.39
C PHE A 54 9.80 22.91 -31.58
N ASN A 55 10.55 22.64 -32.66
CA ASN A 55 11.21 21.34 -32.84
C ASN A 55 12.24 21.06 -31.74
N GLN A 56 12.95 22.07 -31.27
CA GLN A 56 13.89 21.95 -30.17
C GLN A 56 13.19 21.58 -28.87
N VAL A 57 12.04 22.21 -28.59
CA VAL A 57 11.19 21.88 -27.42
C VAL A 57 10.63 20.46 -27.54
N LEU A 58 10.07 20.10 -28.70
CA LEU A 58 9.53 18.76 -28.95
C LEU A 58 10.59 17.66 -28.82
N SER A 59 11.81 17.90 -29.29
CA SER A 59 12.94 16.99 -29.12
C SER A 59 13.33 16.84 -27.65
N GLY A 60 13.35 17.94 -26.87
CA GLY A 60 13.59 17.88 -25.43
C GLY A 60 12.53 17.10 -24.68
N LEU A 61 11.25 17.26 -25.03
CA LEU A 61 10.14 16.49 -24.48
C LEU A 61 10.23 15.02 -24.86
N ASP A 62 10.67 14.70 -26.08
CA ASP A 62 10.86 13.32 -26.50
C ASP A 62 12.00 12.63 -25.73
N HIS A 63 13.12 13.30 -25.51
CA HIS A 63 14.20 12.80 -24.68
C HIS A 63 13.71 12.52 -23.25
N MET A 64 12.92 13.43 -22.65
CA MET A 64 12.33 13.21 -21.34
C MET A 64 11.37 12.00 -21.33
N ARG A 65 10.54 11.85 -22.38
CA ARG A 65 9.64 10.71 -22.54
C ARG A 65 10.40 9.39 -22.58
N VAL A 66 11.49 9.33 -23.37
CA VAL A 66 12.32 8.12 -23.48
C VAL A 66 12.98 7.81 -22.15
N ALA A 67 13.62 8.78 -21.51
CA ALA A 67 14.26 8.59 -20.21
C ALA A 67 13.28 8.16 -19.10
N LEU A 68 12.08 8.75 -19.09
CA LEU A 68 11.02 8.35 -18.16
C LEU A 68 10.55 6.92 -18.42
N ARG A 69 10.36 6.55 -19.69
CA ARG A 69 9.99 5.18 -20.09
C ARG A 69 11.03 4.17 -19.66
N GLU A 70 12.31 4.44 -19.91
CA GLU A 70 13.43 3.58 -19.50
C GLU A 70 13.47 3.41 -17.98
N SER A 71 13.38 4.51 -17.23
CA SER A 71 13.35 4.47 -15.76
C SER A 71 12.17 3.67 -15.22
N LEU A 72 10.98 3.83 -15.79
CA LEU A 72 9.80 3.06 -15.41
C LEU A 72 9.96 1.56 -15.73
N MET A 73 10.57 1.23 -16.87
CA MET A 73 10.84 -0.16 -17.25
C MET A 73 11.90 -0.81 -16.35
N GLU A 74 12.96 -0.09 -16.00
CA GLU A 74 13.99 -0.56 -15.06
C GLU A 74 13.39 -0.81 -13.67
N ASN A 75 12.61 0.14 -13.15
CA ASN A 75 11.91 -0.03 -11.88
C ASN A 75 10.94 -1.22 -11.91
N TRP A 76 10.19 -1.37 -12.99
CA TRP A 76 9.28 -2.51 -13.15
C TRP A 76 10.04 -3.84 -13.17
N LYS A 77 11.16 -3.90 -13.88
CA LYS A 77 12.01 -5.09 -13.95
C LYS A 77 12.62 -5.42 -12.58
N ALA A 78 13.15 -4.42 -11.88
CA ALA A 78 13.70 -4.62 -10.54
C ALA A 78 12.65 -5.16 -9.56
N GLU A 79 11.41 -4.67 -9.62
CA GLU A 79 10.32 -5.18 -8.79
C GLU A 79 9.92 -6.61 -9.17
N GLN A 80 9.89 -6.95 -10.48
CA GLN A 80 9.66 -8.32 -10.93
C GLN A 80 10.76 -9.29 -10.48
N ASP A 81 12.02 -8.88 -10.58
CA ASP A 81 13.17 -9.69 -10.14
C ASP A 81 13.13 -9.94 -8.63
N LYS A 82 12.81 -8.91 -7.84
CA LYS A 82 12.61 -9.03 -6.39
C LYS A 82 11.49 -10.03 -6.05
N GLN A 83 10.35 -9.95 -6.75
CA GLN A 83 9.23 -10.86 -6.55
C GLN A 83 9.58 -12.31 -6.91
N ASN A 84 10.29 -12.51 -8.02
CA ASN A 84 10.76 -13.83 -8.43
C ASN A 84 11.74 -14.43 -7.40
N GLN A 85 12.65 -13.62 -6.84
CA GLN A 85 13.57 -14.04 -5.79
C GLN A 85 12.81 -14.45 -4.51
N ILE A 86 11.84 -13.65 -4.06
CA ILE A 86 11.01 -13.99 -2.88
C ILE A 86 10.25 -15.29 -3.13
N SER A 87 9.69 -15.49 -4.32
CA SER A 87 8.97 -16.72 -4.68
C SER A 87 9.88 -17.95 -4.61
N ALA A 88 11.06 -17.87 -5.21
CA ALA A 88 12.05 -18.94 -5.19
C ALA A 88 12.50 -19.28 -3.76
N LEU A 89 12.88 -18.26 -2.98
CA LEU A 89 13.27 -18.45 -1.57
C LEU A 89 12.17 -19.09 -0.73
N THR A 90 10.92 -18.65 -0.92
CA THR A 90 9.75 -19.21 -0.22
C THR A 90 9.55 -20.69 -0.54
N HIS A 91 9.68 -21.06 -1.81
CA HIS A 91 9.60 -22.45 -2.26
C HIS A 91 10.73 -23.28 -1.66
N ASP A 92 11.97 -22.79 -1.70
CA ASP A 92 13.15 -23.52 -1.24
C ASP A 92 13.18 -23.67 0.28
N LEU A 93 12.58 -22.75 1.04
CA LEU A 93 12.41 -22.87 2.49
C LEU A 93 11.31 -23.85 2.87
N LYS A 94 10.23 -23.99 2.08
CA LYS A 94 9.11 -24.86 2.38
C LYS A 94 9.54 -26.34 2.46
N THR A 95 10.43 -26.78 1.59
CA THR A 95 10.91 -28.17 1.52
C THR A 95 11.63 -28.62 2.79
N PRO A 96 12.71 -27.93 3.27
CA PRO A 96 13.40 -28.32 4.50
C PRO A 96 12.52 -28.19 5.74
N LEU A 97 11.60 -27.21 5.78
CA LEU A 97 10.63 -27.07 6.88
C LEU A 97 9.68 -28.27 6.95
N THR A 98 9.18 -28.75 5.81
CA THR A 98 8.33 -29.93 5.76
C THR A 98 9.06 -31.16 6.28
N VAL A 99 10.33 -31.33 5.91
CA VAL A 99 11.17 -32.43 6.42
C VAL A 99 11.42 -32.30 7.92
N ALA A 100 11.76 -31.08 8.39
CA ALA A 100 12.00 -30.84 9.82
C ALA A 100 10.74 -31.13 10.67
N ARG A 101 9.57 -30.70 10.19
CA ARG A 101 8.27 -30.98 10.83
C ARG A 101 7.98 -32.48 10.87
N GLY A 102 8.15 -33.18 9.74
CA GLY A 102 7.94 -34.62 9.69
C GLY A 102 8.86 -35.40 10.65
N ASN A 103 10.13 -35.00 10.76
CA ASN A 103 11.06 -35.60 11.69
C ASN A 103 10.67 -35.32 13.17
N ALA A 104 10.18 -34.09 13.46
CA ALA A 104 9.69 -33.76 14.81
C ALA A 104 8.42 -34.55 15.18
N GLU A 105 7.51 -34.78 14.22
CA GLU A 105 6.32 -35.60 14.39
C GLU A 105 6.71 -37.08 14.65
N LEU A 106 7.68 -37.61 13.91
CA LEU A 106 8.20 -38.97 14.13
C LEU A 106 8.87 -39.11 15.48
N LEU A 107 9.67 -38.13 15.92
CA LEU A 107 10.28 -38.13 17.25
C LEU A 107 9.22 -38.10 18.35
N ALA A 108 8.13 -37.37 18.18
CA ALA A 108 7.02 -37.34 19.14
C ALA A 108 6.33 -38.70 19.33
N MET A 109 6.49 -39.61 18.37
CA MET A 109 5.92 -40.99 18.42
C MET A 109 6.86 -41.97 19.16
N THR A 110 8.06 -41.55 19.54
CA THR A 110 9.01 -42.38 20.28
C THR A 110 8.87 -42.16 21.80
N SER A 111 9.49 -43.05 22.60
CA SER A 111 9.55 -42.83 24.02
C SER A 111 10.58 -41.76 24.36
N LEU A 112 10.11 -40.61 24.80
CA LEU A 112 10.92 -39.46 25.19
C LEU A 112 10.86 -39.31 26.73
N ASP A 113 11.96 -38.83 27.32
CA ASP A 113 11.95 -38.37 28.69
C ASP A 113 11.35 -36.96 28.81
N ALA A 114 11.19 -36.45 30.04
CA ALA A 114 10.55 -35.16 30.27
C ALA A 114 11.33 -33.97 29.63
N GLU A 115 12.67 -33.99 29.66
CA GLU A 115 13.51 -32.96 29.11
C GLU A 115 13.48 -33.00 27.57
N GLN A 116 13.53 -34.18 26.96
CA GLN A 116 13.39 -34.38 25.53
C GLN A 116 12.01 -33.94 25.00
N THR A 117 10.96 -34.19 25.78
CA THR A 117 9.60 -33.77 25.45
C THR A 117 9.50 -32.24 25.41
N ASP A 118 10.03 -31.56 26.41
CA ASP A 118 10.06 -30.08 26.46
C ASP A 118 10.87 -29.49 25.32
N LEU A 119 12.05 -30.04 25.02
CA LEU A 119 12.89 -29.63 23.89
C LEU A 119 12.17 -29.83 22.55
N LEU A 120 11.47 -30.95 22.36
CA LEU A 120 10.72 -31.21 21.13
C LEU A 120 9.55 -30.24 20.97
N GLU A 121 8.84 -29.91 22.04
CA GLU A 121 7.77 -28.93 22.02
C GLU A 121 8.29 -27.54 21.60
N HIS A 122 9.42 -27.10 22.17
CA HIS A 122 10.07 -25.85 21.77
C HIS A 122 10.52 -25.87 20.31
N PHE A 123 11.04 -26.99 19.82
CA PHE A 123 11.45 -27.17 18.43
C PHE A 123 10.26 -27.10 17.47
N GLN A 124 9.14 -27.79 17.81
CA GLN A 124 7.91 -27.73 17.01
C GLN A 124 7.32 -26.32 16.96
N LYS A 125 7.33 -25.58 18.06
CA LYS A 125 6.91 -24.18 18.12
C LYS A 125 7.79 -23.31 17.18
N GLY A 126 9.10 -23.53 17.18
CA GLY A 126 10.02 -22.83 16.28
C GLY A 126 9.74 -23.11 14.80
N ILE A 127 9.52 -24.38 14.43
CA ILE A 127 9.15 -24.77 13.06
C ILE A 127 7.83 -24.10 12.65
N ALA A 128 6.80 -24.15 13.49
CA ALA A 128 5.51 -23.54 13.21
C ALA A 128 5.62 -22.03 12.98
N GLN A 129 6.49 -21.35 13.73
CA GLN A 129 6.76 -19.93 13.56
C GLN A 129 7.42 -19.63 12.20
N VAL A 130 8.43 -20.40 11.80
CA VAL A 130 9.10 -20.22 10.50
C VAL A 130 8.13 -20.54 9.35
N ASP A 131 7.28 -21.56 9.49
CA ASP A 131 6.26 -21.91 8.48
C ASP A 131 5.25 -20.77 8.30
N ALA A 132 4.83 -20.12 9.39
CA ALA A 132 3.99 -18.93 9.33
C ALA A 132 4.68 -17.78 8.56
N TYR A 133 5.95 -17.52 8.82
CA TYR A 133 6.72 -16.49 8.10
C TYR A 133 6.85 -16.77 6.61
N VAL A 134 7.15 -18.02 6.24
CA VAL A 134 7.23 -18.46 4.84
C VAL A 134 5.88 -18.30 4.14
N LYS A 135 4.79 -18.60 4.83
CA LYS A 135 3.43 -18.41 4.33
C LYS A 135 3.10 -16.94 4.11
N GLU A 136 3.40 -16.07 5.07
CA GLU A 136 3.22 -14.62 4.94
C GLU A 136 4.02 -14.02 3.77
N LEU A 137 5.30 -14.46 3.60
CA LEU A 137 6.13 -14.07 2.44
C LEU A 137 5.52 -14.50 1.10
N SER A 138 5.01 -15.73 1.05
CA SER A 138 4.33 -16.24 -0.15
C SER A 138 3.10 -15.41 -0.50
N GLU A 139 2.37 -14.98 0.51
CA GLU A 139 1.16 -14.19 0.33
C GLU A 139 1.44 -12.73 -0.04
N LEU A 140 2.52 -12.13 0.51
CA LEU A 140 3.03 -10.83 0.05
C LEU A 140 3.31 -10.84 -1.44
N ASN A 141 4.05 -11.87 -1.88
CA ASN A 141 4.40 -12.00 -3.28
C ASN A 141 3.17 -12.14 -4.19
N LYS A 142 2.14 -12.89 -3.76
CA LYS A 142 0.88 -13.02 -4.50
C LYS A 142 0.09 -11.70 -4.57
N THR A 143 0.11 -10.91 -3.51
CA THR A 143 -0.59 -9.60 -3.46
C THR A 143 0.09 -8.59 -4.39
N SER A 144 1.42 -8.56 -4.41
CA SER A 144 2.20 -7.73 -5.33
C SER A 144 2.08 -8.16 -6.80
N LEU A 145 1.83 -9.46 -7.08
CA LEU A 145 1.58 -9.99 -8.43
C LEU A 145 0.15 -9.73 -8.92
N LYS A 146 -0.84 -9.60 -8.04
CA LYS A 146 -2.20 -9.22 -8.40
C LYS A 146 -2.27 -7.72 -8.70
N LYS A 147 -1.80 -7.31 -9.87
CA LYS A 147 -1.98 -5.94 -10.39
C LYS A 147 -3.45 -5.56 -10.67
N THR A 148 -4.37 -6.50 -10.64
CA THR A 148 -5.80 -6.28 -10.85
C THR A 148 -6.55 -6.58 -9.56
N LEU A 149 -7.01 -5.50 -8.91
CA LEU A 149 -7.98 -5.60 -7.81
C LEU A 149 -9.29 -6.20 -8.34
N THR A 150 -9.90 -7.05 -7.57
CA THR A 150 -11.28 -7.49 -7.81
C THR A 150 -12.18 -6.51 -7.06
N LEU A 151 -12.40 -5.34 -7.69
CA LEU A 151 -13.25 -4.30 -7.10
C LEU A 151 -14.70 -4.75 -7.12
N GLU A 152 -15.36 -4.61 -5.97
CA GLU A 152 -16.79 -4.86 -5.78
C GLU A 152 -17.43 -3.73 -4.99
N GLU A 153 -18.76 -3.62 -5.06
CA GLU A 153 -19.52 -2.69 -4.25
C GLU A 153 -19.61 -3.20 -2.81
N VAL A 154 -18.88 -2.55 -1.91
CA VAL A 154 -18.80 -2.93 -0.49
C VAL A 154 -19.57 -1.93 0.35
N PRO A 155 -20.67 -2.32 1.03
CA PRO A 155 -21.30 -1.48 2.01
C PRO A 155 -20.36 -1.17 3.17
N VAL A 156 -19.92 0.08 3.30
CA VAL A 156 -18.91 0.50 4.29
C VAL A 156 -19.34 0.11 5.72
N LYS A 157 -20.62 0.24 6.04
CA LYS A 157 -21.13 -0.11 7.37
C LYS A 157 -20.95 -1.58 7.70
N GLU A 158 -21.30 -2.48 6.77
CA GLU A 158 -21.14 -3.93 6.96
C GLU A 158 -19.67 -4.33 7.07
N PHE A 159 -18.83 -3.76 6.22
CA PHE A 159 -17.39 -4.00 6.27
C PHE A 159 -16.79 -3.64 7.63
N VAL A 160 -17.16 -2.49 8.18
CA VAL A 160 -16.66 -2.02 9.47
C VAL A 160 -17.20 -2.85 10.63
N GLU A 161 -18.45 -3.32 10.55
CA GLU A 161 -19.05 -4.23 11.54
C GLU A 161 -18.33 -5.58 11.54
N ASP A 162 -17.99 -6.14 10.38
CA ASP A 162 -17.20 -7.38 10.27
C ASP A 162 -15.80 -7.23 10.90
N ILE A 163 -15.12 -6.10 10.65
CA ILE A 163 -13.81 -5.82 11.26
C ILE A 163 -13.93 -5.72 12.79
N TYR A 164 -14.97 -5.07 13.29
CA TYR A 164 -15.20 -4.96 14.73
C TYR A 164 -15.46 -6.32 15.39
N ASP A 165 -16.29 -7.18 14.80
CA ASP A 165 -16.59 -8.51 15.32
C ASP A 165 -15.34 -9.40 15.35
N GLN A 166 -14.52 -9.35 14.30
CA GLN A 166 -13.24 -10.04 14.27
C GLN A 166 -12.27 -9.51 15.35
N THR A 167 -12.26 -8.16 15.54
CA THR A 167 -11.45 -7.53 16.60
C THR A 167 -11.87 -7.99 17.99
N LEU A 168 -13.17 -8.05 18.28
CA LEU A 168 -13.69 -8.54 19.55
C LEU A 168 -13.22 -9.98 19.83
N SER A 169 -13.27 -10.84 18.82
CA SER A 169 -12.84 -12.24 18.95
C SER A 169 -11.34 -12.35 19.29
N LEU A 170 -10.49 -11.52 18.67
CA LEU A 170 -9.06 -11.46 18.99
C LEU A 170 -8.80 -10.87 20.39
N ALA A 171 -9.48 -9.79 20.73
CA ALA A 171 -9.28 -9.08 21.99
C ALA A 171 -9.70 -9.90 23.23
N GLN A 172 -10.70 -10.77 23.10
CA GLN A 172 -11.16 -11.65 24.17
C GLN A 172 -10.04 -12.55 24.71
N THR A 173 -9.16 -13.05 23.84
CA THR A 173 -8.05 -13.93 24.23
C THR A 173 -7.06 -13.27 25.18
N LYS A 174 -6.98 -11.92 25.16
CA LYS A 174 -6.10 -11.10 26.00
C LYS A 174 -6.84 -10.26 27.03
N GLN A 175 -8.15 -10.40 27.16
CA GLN A 175 -8.98 -9.60 28.06
C GLN A 175 -8.87 -8.07 27.78
N ILE A 176 -8.80 -7.68 26.51
CA ILE A 176 -8.71 -6.29 26.09
C ILE A 176 -10.12 -5.75 25.86
N ASN A 177 -10.40 -4.54 26.37
CA ASN A 177 -11.66 -3.84 26.15
C ASN A 177 -11.63 -3.11 24.81
N VAL A 178 -12.50 -3.49 23.87
CA VAL A 178 -12.61 -2.83 22.57
C VAL A 178 -13.72 -1.79 22.62
N ALA A 179 -13.37 -0.51 22.44
CA ALA A 179 -14.32 0.56 22.21
C ALA A 179 -14.39 0.88 20.72
N PHE A 180 -15.60 1.11 20.22
CA PHE A 180 -15.80 1.45 18.80
C PHE A 180 -16.66 2.70 18.64
N ASP A 181 -16.07 3.75 18.07
CA ASP A 181 -16.77 4.99 17.69
C ASP A 181 -17.06 4.97 16.19
N LYS A 182 -18.31 4.69 15.84
CA LYS A 182 -18.82 4.62 14.47
C LYS A 182 -19.84 5.74 14.19
N LYS A 183 -19.46 7.00 14.42
CA LYS A 183 -20.32 8.14 14.12
C LYS A 183 -20.40 8.37 12.62
N ASP A 184 -21.63 8.64 12.15
CA ASP A 184 -21.95 9.14 10.81
C ASP A 184 -21.78 8.17 9.61
N ILE A 185 -21.57 6.87 9.84
CA ILE A 185 -21.60 5.90 8.74
C ILE A 185 -23.08 5.61 8.37
N LYS A 186 -23.58 6.30 7.34
CA LYS A 186 -24.92 6.06 6.80
C LYS A 186 -24.96 4.70 6.10
N LYS A 187 -26.12 4.03 6.16
CA LYS A 187 -26.34 2.69 5.57
C LYS A 187 -26.15 2.62 4.05
N ALA A 188 -26.19 3.75 3.36
CA ALA A 188 -26.14 3.85 1.91
C ALA A 188 -24.75 4.17 1.33
N ILE A 189 -23.68 4.17 2.16
CA ILE A 189 -22.35 4.48 1.67
C ILE A 189 -21.68 3.19 1.18
N ILE A 190 -21.24 3.20 -0.08
CA ILE A 190 -20.63 2.08 -0.78
C ILE A 190 -19.22 2.49 -1.16
N GLY A 191 -18.23 1.63 -0.89
CA GLY A 191 -16.87 1.74 -1.40
C GLY A 191 -16.66 0.77 -2.55
N HIS A 192 -15.86 1.14 -3.54
CA HIS A 192 -15.45 0.28 -4.65
C HIS A 192 -14.11 -0.37 -4.33
N TRP A 193 -14.13 -1.51 -3.63
CA TRP A 193 -12.94 -2.10 -3.02
C TRP A 193 -12.82 -3.61 -3.28
N ASP A 194 -11.62 -4.16 -3.16
CA ASP A 194 -11.39 -5.59 -2.97
C ASP A 194 -11.55 -5.91 -1.48
N ARG A 195 -12.76 -6.36 -1.09
CA ARG A 195 -13.14 -6.67 0.29
C ARG A 195 -12.16 -7.64 0.97
N THR A 196 -11.72 -8.67 0.23
CA THR A 196 -10.84 -9.70 0.77
C THR A 196 -9.47 -9.14 1.13
N LEU A 197 -8.89 -8.35 0.22
CA LEU A 197 -7.60 -7.71 0.47
C LEU A 197 -7.69 -6.66 1.58
N LEU A 198 -8.73 -5.81 1.58
CA LEU A 198 -8.91 -4.83 2.64
C LEU A 198 -9.15 -5.48 4.01
N ASN A 199 -9.98 -6.53 4.10
CA ASN A 199 -10.15 -7.25 5.36
C ASN A 199 -8.80 -7.72 5.90
N ARG A 200 -7.94 -8.26 5.04
CA ARG A 200 -6.58 -8.67 5.42
C ARG A 200 -5.73 -7.49 5.91
N ALA A 201 -5.76 -6.35 5.23
CA ALA A 201 -4.99 -5.17 5.63
C ALA A 201 -5.42 -4.67 7.02
N PHE A 202 -6.74 -4.57 7.25
CA PHE A 202 -7.30 -4.13 8.52
C PHE A 202 -6.99 -5.11 9.65
N MET A 203 -7.11 -6.41 9.40
CA MET A 203 -6.81 -7.43 10.39
C MET A 203 -5.32 -7.50 10.76
N ASN A 204 -4.41 -7.19 9.84
CA ASN A 204 -2.99 -7.05 10.15
C ASN A 204 -2.73 -5.89 11.12
N ILE A 205 -3.41 -4.76 10.92
CA ILE A 205 -3.29 -3.58 11.81
C ILE A 205 -3.91 -3.89 13.17
N VAL A 206 -5.12 -4.44 13.20
CA VAL A 206 -5.85 -4.79 14.42
C VAL A 206 -5.11 -5.86 15.23
N SER A 207 -4.61 -6.90 14.57
CA SER A 207 -3.83 -7.95 15.23
C SER A 207 -2.58 -7.37 15.90
N ASN A 208 -1.86 -6.50 15.21
CA ASN A 208 -0.71 -5.79 15.76
C ASN A 208 -1.10 -4.93 16.98
N ALA A 209 -2.19 -4.19 16.89
CA ALA A 209 -2.69 -3.36 18.00
C ALA A 209 -3.11 -4.21 19.22
N VAL A 210 -3.85 -5.32 19.02
CA VAL A 210 -4.24 -6.26 20.08
C VAL A 210 -3.00 -6.86 20.74
N GLU A 211 -1.97 -7.13 19.97
CA GLU A 211 -0.76 -7.71 20.53
C GLU A 211 0.01 -6.77 21.43
N HIS A 212 0.17 -5.52 21.02
CA HIS A 212 0.90 -4.52 21.79
C HIS A 212 0.08 -3.90 22.92
N THR A 213 -1.25 -4.10 22.93
CA THR A 213 -2.12 -3.65 24.03
C THR A 213 -1.94 -4.54 25.26
N PRO A 214 -1.63 -3.99 26.45
CA PRO A 214 -1.58 -4.75 27.70
C PRO A 214 -2.94 -5.36 28.06
N SER A 215 -2.92 -6.53 28.70
CA SER A 215 -4.13 -7.18 29.22
C SER A 215 -4.90 -6.26 30.17
N GLY A 216 -6.22 -6.21 30.06
CA GLY A 216 -7.09 -5.34 30.85
C GLY A 216 -7.18 -3.88 30.35
N SER A 217 -6.38 -3.51 29.34
CA SER A 217 -6.38 -2.17 28.76
C SER A 217 -7.40 -2.01 27.64
N GLN A 218 -7.43 -0.84 26.98
CA GLN A 218 -8.41 -0.49 25.97
C GLN A 218 -7.79 -0.42 24.57
N LEU A 219 -8.52 -0.91 23.58
CA LEU A 219 -8.28 -0.68 22.15
C LEU A 219 -9.45 0.17 21.61
N LEU A 220 -9.15 1.30 21.00
CA LEU A 220 -10.15 2.21 20.43
C LEU A 220 -10.12 2.13 18.91
N LEU A 221 -11.25 1.76 18.33
CA LEU A 221 -11.48 1.82 16.89
C LEU A 221 -12.39 3.02 16.59
N THR A 222 -12.06 3.77 15.55
CA THR A 222 -12.90 4.87 15.06
C THR A 222 -13.08 4.70 13.55
N ALA A 223 -14.31 4.79 13.09
CA ALA A 223 -14.64 4.75 11.66
C ALA A 223 -15.53 5.93 11.30
N ARG A 224 -15.15 6.69 10.27
CA ARG A 224 -15.87 7.87 9.79
C ARG A 224 -15.84 7.93 8.28
N VAL A 225 -16.83 8.61 7.73
CA VAL A 225 -16.85 8.99 6.31
C VAL A 225 -16.95 10.51 6.27
N GLU A 226 -15.96 11.12 5.66
CA GLU A 226 -15.83 12.58 5.50
C GLU A 226 -15.66 12.86 4.00
N GLU A 227 -16.58 13.64 3.41
CA GLU A 227 -16.65 13.90 1.96
C GLU A 227 -16.73 12.57 1.16
N ASP A 228 -15.73 12.26 0.32
CA ASP A 228 -15.66 11.04 -0.48
C ASP A 228 -14.57 10.08 0.03
N GLU A 229 -14.17 10.20 1.31
CA GLU A 229 -13.14 9.38 1.92
C GLU A 229 -13.68 8.60 3.13
N PHE A 230 -13.29 7.34 3.21
CA PHE A 230 -13.45 6.51 4.40
C PHE A 230 -12.18 6.57 5.25
N LYS A 231 -12.33 6.96 6.50
CA LYS A 231 -11.25 7.06 7.47
C LYS A 231 -11.45 6.07 8.62
N PHE A 232 -10.44 5.24 8.85
CA PHE A 232 -10.39 4.31 9.96
C PHE A 232 -9.18 4.58 10.84
N ILE A 233 -9.37 4.60 12.15
CA ILE A 233 -8.32 4.81 13.14
C ILE A 233 -8.34 3.65 14.13
N CYS A 234 -7.19 3.04 14.32
CA CYS A 234 -6.92 2.04 15.36
C CYS A 234 -5.93 2.66 16.35
N LEU A 235 -6.33 2.81 17.59
CA LEU A 235 -5.54 3.36 18.68
C LEU A 235 -5.41 2.33 19.80
N ASP A 236 -4.20 1.89 20.09
CA ASP A 236 -3.89 0.98 21.18
C ASP A 236 -3.49 1.70 22.46
N SER A 237 -3.38 0.94 23.54
CA SER A 237 -2.87 1.40 24.85
C SER A 237 -1.47 0.85 25.15
N GLY A 238 -0.73 0.50 24.11
CA GLY A 238 0.64 -0.03 24.20
C GLY A 238 1.69 1.08 24.39
N PRO A 239 2.96 0.71 24.22
CA PRO A 239 4.09 1.66 24.41
C PRO A 239 4.25 2.65 23.24
N GLY A 240 3.42 2.57 22.21
CA GLY A 240 3.55 3.37 20.99
C GLY A 240 4.72 2.94 20.09
N PHE A 241 4.89 3.64 18.99
CA PHE A 241 6.01 3.46 18.07
C PHE A 241 7.25 4.20 18.56
N SER A 242 8.43 3.62 18.40
CA SER A 242 9.69 4.37 18.53
C SER A 242 9.83 5.35 17.35
N LEU A 243 10.74 6.33 17.47
CA LEU A 243 11.02 7.27 16.38
C LEU A 243 11.46 6.53 15.10
N GLU A 244 12.24 5.48 15.26
CA GLU A 244 12.68 4.65 14.14
C GLU A 244 11.52 3.83 13.54
N SER A 245 10.61 3.30 14.37
CA SER A 245 9.42 2.59 13.91
C SER A 245 8.46 3.48 13.14
N LEU A 246 8.32 4.76 13.49
CA LEU A 246 7.49 5.70 12.74
C LEU A 246 7.96 5.88 11.28
N GLU A 247 9.27 5.78 11.04
CA GLU A 247 9.86 5.90 9.70
C GLU A 247 9.96 4.58 8.94
N LYS A 248 10.13 3.46 9.66
CA LYS A 248 10.52 2.18 9.05
C LYS A 248 9.52 1.04 9.24
N ALA A 249 8.48 1.19 10.07
CA ALA A 249 7.58 0.09 10.42
C ALA A 249 6.78 -0.50 9.22
N THR A 250 6.70 0.22 8.11
CA THR A 250 6.14 -0.27 6.85
C THR A 250 7.17 -0.91 5.92
N GLN A 251 8.46 -0.95 6.30
CA GLN A 251 9.50 -1.62 5.53
C GLN A 251 9.50 -3.13 5.82
N LEU A 252 9.87 -3.91 4.81
CA LEU A 252 9.97 -5.37 4.92
C LEU A 252 10.92 -5.79 6.05
N PHE A 253 10.44 -6.71 6.90
CA PHE A 253 11.21 -7.31 8.01
C PHE A 253 11.66 -6.33 9.10
N TYR A 254 11.14 -5.10 9.09
CA TYR A 254 11.45 -4.19 10.18
C TYR A 254 10.75 -4.65 11.47
N GLN A 255 11.53 -4.77 12.52
CA GLN A 255 11.09 -5.05 13.89
C GLN A 255 11.86 -4.15 14.83
N ASP A 256 11.16 -3.47 15.73
CA ASP A 256 11.79 -2.70 16.81
C ASP A 256 12.53 -3.65 17.75
N ASP A 257 13.68 -3.23 18.28
CA ASP A 257 14.49 -4.05 19.21
C ASP A 257 13.70 -4.53 20.44
N LYS A 258 12.72 -3.76 20.88
CA LYS A 258 11.80 -4.14 21.98
C LYS A 258 10.81 -5.24 21.58
N SER A 259 10.41 -5.31 20.31
CA SER A 259 9.49 -6.32 19.79
C SER A 259 10.19 -7.63 19.42
N ARG A 260 11.51 -7.62 19.21
CA ARG A 260 12.30 -8.86 19.00
C ARG A 260 12.23 -9.85 20.16
N GLN A 261 11.85 -9.41 21.35
CA GLN A 261 11.66 -10.28 22.52
C GLN A 261 10.30 -10.98 22.51
N SER A 262 9.30 -10.48 21.82
CA SER A 262 8.02 -11.17 21.59
C SER A 262 8.15 -12.06 20.35
N ARG A 263 8.27 -13.37 20.57
CA ARG A 263 8.64 -14.40 19.58
C ARG A 263 7.65 -14.62 18.41
N ASN A 264 6.63 -13.78 18.20
CA ASN A 264 5.50 -14.15 17.33
C ASN A 264 5.32 -13.32 16.05
N HIS A 265 6.20 -12.33 15.72
CA HIS A 265 5.97 -11.45 14.58
C HIS A 265 7.06 -11.49 13.53
N SER A 266 6.61 -11.47 12.24
CA SER A 266 7.48 -11.45 11.06
C SER A 266 7.97 -10.05 10.70
N GLY A 267 7.37 -8.98 11.23
CA GLY A 267 7.59 -7.60 10.76
C GLY A 267 6.99 -7.34 9.36
N LEU A 268 6.06 -8.19 8.91
CA LEU A 268 5.46 -8.12 7.58
C LEU A 268 4.04 -7.54 7.60
N GLY A 269 3.35 -7.59 8.75
CA GLY A 269 1.93 -7.23 8.84
C GLY A 269 1.64 -5.80 8.41
N LEU A 270 2.40 -4.81 8.91
CA LEU A 270 2.22 -3.39 8.53
C LEU A 270 2.64 -3.11 7.09
N THR A 271 3.67 -3.81 6.58
CA THR A 271 4.07 -3.73 5.17
C THR A 271 2.95 -4.24 4.25
N ILE A 272 2.37 -5.41 4.55
CA ILE A 272 1.23 -5.97 3.82
C ILE A 272 0.03 -5.01 3.83
N ALA A 273 -0.28 -4.46 5.00
CA ALA A 273 -1.37 -3.51 5.14
C ALA A 273 -1.13 -2.26 4.29
N ASN A 274 0.07 -1.68 4.35
CA ASN A 274 0.45 -0.51 3.58
C ASN A 274 0.34 -0.76 2.06
N ASP A 275 0.86 -1.87 1.57
CA ASP A 275 0.81 -2.22 0.14
C ASP A 275 -0.63 -2.39 -0.35
N ILE A 276 -1.48 -3.07 0.42
CA ILE A 276 -2.89 -3.25 0.07
C ILE A 276 -3.65 -1.91 0.05
N ILE A 277 -3.41 -1.05 1.05
CA ILE A 277 -4.04 0.27 1.12
C ILE A 277 -3.62 1.14 -0.06
N HIS A 278 -2.33 1.13 -0.43
CA HIS A 278 -1.85 1.85 -1.62
C HIS A 278 -2.40 1.31 -2.93
N LEU A 279 -2.59 -0.01 -3.06
CA LEU A 279 -3.27 -0.61 -4.22
C LEU A 279 -4.72 -0.08 -4.39
N HIS A 280 -5.38 0.28 -3.30
CA HIS A 280 -6.71 0.90 -3.30
C HIS A 280 -6.66 2.44 -3.39
N HIS A 281 -5.53 3.02 -3.77
CA HIS A 281 -5.31 4.47 -3.85
C HIS A 281 -5.50 5.20 -2.51
N GLY A 282 -5.43 4.47 -1.41
CA GLY A 282 -5.50 4.99 -0.05
C GLY A 282 -4.14 5.37 0.54
N SER A 283 -4.17 5.79 1.79
CA SER A 283 -2.96 6.09 2.57
C SER A 283 -3.01 5.47 3.95
N LEU A 284 -1.84 5.09 4.49
CA LEU A 284 -1.64 4.59 5.84
C LEU A 284 -0.68 5.51 6.56
N ALA A 285 -1.06 6.01 7.73
CA ALA A 285 -0.25 6.89 8.56
C ALA A 285 -0.07 6.30 9.96
N LEU A 286 1.16 6.39 10.47
CA LEU A 286 1.55 5.95 11.81
C LEU A 286 1.84 7.16 12.69
N ALA A 287 1.35 7.15 13.92
CA ALA A 287 1.61 8.19 14.92
C ALA A 287 1.55 7.58 16.33
N ASN A 288 1.94 8.35 17.33
CA ASN A 288 1.62 8.07 18.72
C ASN A 288 0.53 9.03 19.20
N ASP A 289 -0.36 8.55 20.05
CA ASP A 289 -1.38 9.41 20.65
C ASP A 289 -0.76 10.28 21.75
N ASN A 290 -1.05 11.58 21.72
CA ASN A 290 -0.48 12.53 22.67
C ASN A 290 -1.03 12.35 24.10
N GLY A 291 -2.20 11.71 24.26
CA GLY A 291 -2.84 11.53 25.56
C GLY A 291 -2.46 10.24 26.25
N THR A 292 -2.46 9.14 25.53
CA THR A 292 -2.20 7.79 26.07
C THR A 292 -0.78 7.32 25.81
N GLY A 293 -0.08 7.90 24.83
CA GLY A 293 1.21 7.42 24.33
C GLY A 293 1.14 6.18 23.46
N GLY A 294 -0.05 5.57 23.29
CA GLY A 294 -0.27 4.37 22.49
C GLY A 294 -0.08 4.57 20.99
N ALA A 295 0.11 3.50 20.25
CA ALA A 295 0.26 3.56 18.81
C ALA A 295 -1.09 3.86 18.12
N LYS A 296 -1.05 4.80 17.19
CA LYS A 296 -2.19 5.24 16.39
C LYS A 296 -1.93 4.96 14.92
N VAL A 297 -2.71 4.07 14.34
CA VAL A 297 -2.68 3.77 12.91
C VAL A 297 -3.93 4.37 12.27
N THR A 298 -3.73 5.18 11.22
CA THR A 298 -4.82 5.82 10.46
C THR A 298 -4.79 5.31 9.04
N ILE A 299 -5.93 4.83 8.55
CA ILE A 299 -6.18 4.44 7.16
C ILE A 299 -7.14 5.46 6.55
N ILE A 300 -6.84 5.88 5.32
CA ILE A 300 -7.76 6.69 4.49
C ILE A 300 -7.92 5.95 3.16
N LEU A 301 -9.16 5.72 2.75
CA LEU A 301 -9.52 5.08 1.49
C LEU A 301 -10.51 5.95 0.72
N PRO A 302 -10.37 6.09 -0.61
CA PRO A 302 -11.41 6.66 -1.46
C PRO A 302 -12.64 5.73 -1.47
N LEU A 303 -13.84 6.32 -1.59
CA LEU A 303 -15.11 5.59 -1.69
C LEU A 303 -15.45 5.20 -3.11
#